data_ceeb970115cc40594af9cef8d20bb229
#
_entry.id   ceeb970115cc40594af9cef8d20bb229
#
_cell.length_a   1.000
_cell.length_b   1.000
_cell.length_c   1.000
_cell.angle_alpha   90.00
_cell.angle_beta   90.00
_cell.angle_gamma   90.00
#
_symmetry.space_group_name_H-M   'P 1'
#
loop_
_entity.id
_entity.type
_entity.pdbx_description
1 polymer ?
#
loop_
_entity_poly.entity_id
_entity_poly.type
_entity_poly.pdbx_seq_one_letter_code
_entity_poly.pdbx_strand_id
1 'polypeptide(L)'
;VSRFAIVAALVLVGCGQLVVTPDSGGGEEDFDGGLDAGSLDGGPEDAGTPDAGRPDAGTPDAGRTDAGGSDGGPSMALVSVSAPRELRGVWIATVLNLDWPTASSLSADAGRAQLTNLVNSMADAGLNALFFQVRPESDALYESTLEPWSRFLTGTQGTNPGWDPLDELLTMAHARGIEVHAWINPYRALHTAGTSTAQNHVTRTLSQFSIPYGNGVVMNPGARAVQQHVEAVVDDLLTRYDVDGLHFDDYFYPYPDSSQTPFPDSATYAAYQADGGTMNLGDWRRDNVNTLVREVMGLVTNDHPTVRFGISPFGIWRSNQPVPGLDAYATIYCDAPTWMMNGWVDYLAPQLYWREGSPQDYSTLATWWAMRNMGGRHLFPGHAVNQLSGANWPLSEIQTQVGITRSLASQGALGAIHFRAAFIANDTKGVHGLFKNTLYAKPALPPVLPRAGASVAPAVPFLNLVGGSALWVTSPQPQATRFFALYKEVSAGQWELQQVKGGAMVDFIVSRGTWAVSAIARGGAESQGVKLVVP
;
A
#
# COMPACT_ATOMS: atom_id res chain seq x y z
N VAL A 1 43.49 26.28 21.15
CA VAL A 1 42.11 25.88 21.47
C VAL A 1 41.44 25.56 20.13
N SER A 2 41.63 24.33 19.68
CA SER A 2 41.07 23.82 18.41
C SER A 2 39.70 23.25 18.67
N ARG A 3 38.70 23.72 17.96
CA ARG A 3 37.38 23.09 17.87
C ARG A 3 37.41 22.06 16.74
N PHE A 4 37.32 20.78 17.08
CA PHE A 4 37.07 19.73 16.14
C PHE A 4 35.58 19.79 15.74
N ALA A 5 35.31 20.08 14.48
CA ALA A 5 34.01 19.88 13.86
C ALA A 5 33.88 18.38 13.51
N ILE A 6 33.00 17.67 14.20
CA ILE A 6 32.60 16.32 13.82
C ILE A 6 31.64 16.46 12.65
N VAL A 7 32.14 16.17 11.45
CA VAL A 7 31.28 15.94 10.26
C VAL A 7 30.65 14.56 10.43
N ALA A 8 29.39 14.54 10.85
CA ALA A 8 28.59 13.32 10.80
C ALA A 8 28.34 12.97 9.32
N ALA A 9 29.06 11.98 8.81
CA ALA A 9 28.73 11.36 7.54
C ALA A 9 27.36 10.67 7.69
N LEU A 10 26.30 11.27 7.15
CA LEU A 10 25.01 10.64 6.95
C LEU A 10 25.22 9.52 5.93
N VAL A 11 25.37 8.29 6.41
CA VAL A 11 25.26 7.10 5.56
C VAL A 11 23.78 6.98 5.18
N LEU A 12 23.45 7.39 3.95
CA LEU A 12 22.18 7.14 3.29
C LEU A 12 22.06 5.63 3.03
N VAL A 13 21.55 4.88 4.00
CA VAL A 13 21.09 3.52 3.80
C VAL A 13 19.61 3.59 3.41
N GLY A 14 19.39 3.88 2.17
CA GLY A 14 18.09 3.77 1.52
C GLY A 14 18.35 3.51 0.05
N CYS A 15 17.95 2.35 -0.44
CA CYS A 15 17.97 1.90 -1.83
C CYS A 15 19.31 2.14 -2.57
N GLY A 16 20.13 1.06 -2.63
CA GLY A 16 21.48 1.06 -3.15
C GLY A 16 21.64 1.67 -4.53
N GLN A 17 22.43 2.73 -4.60
CA GLN A 17 23.20 3.02 -5.79
C GLN A 17 24.55 2.30 -5.66
N LEU A 18 24.63 1.05 -6.13
CA LEU A 18 25.88 0.46 -6.55
C LEU A 18 26.07 0.83 -8.03
N VAL A 19 26.93 1.81 -8.27
CA VAL A 19 27.47 2.08 -9.59
C VAL A 19 28.49 0.98 -9.86
N VAL A 20 28.10 -0.03 -10.64
CA VAL A 20 29.04 -0.99 -11.23
C VAL A 20 29.45 -0.43 -12.58
N THR A 21 30.72 -0.08 -12.73
CA THR A 21 31.34 0.20 -14.03
C THR A 21 31.41 -1.11 -14.82
N PRO A 22 31.05 -1.12 -16.11
CA PRO A 22 31.10 -2.34 -16.90
C PRO A 22 32.57 -2.66 -17.25
N ASP A 23 33.00 -3.86 -16.89
CA ASP A 23 34.20 -4.46 -17.44
C ASP A 23 33.84 -5.22 -18.72
N SER A 24 34.56 -4.93 -19.78
CA SER A 24 34.34 -5.44 -21.12
C SER A 24 35.06 -6.79 -21.31
N GLY A 25 34.29 -7.87 -21.52
CA GLY A 25 34.85 -9.15 -21.90
C GLY A 25 33.82 -10.05 -22.58
N GLY A 26 33.94 -10.26 -23.86
CA GLY A 26 33.00 -10.93 -24.75
C GLY A 26 32.97 -12.46 -24.61
N GLY A 27 31.95 -13.04 -25.19
CA GLY A 27 31.77 -14.48 -25.42
C GLY A 27 30.37 -14.77 -25.93
N GLU A 28 30.19 -14.80 -27.23
CA GLU A 28 29.00 -15.32 -27.92
C GLU A 28 28.97 -16.84 -27.78
N GLU A 29 27.84 -17.42 -27.41
CA GLU A 29 27.44 -18.76 -27.81
C GLU A 29 25.94 -18.80 -28.09
N ASP A 30 25.62 -19.07 -29.35
CA ASP A 30 24.32 -19.37 -29.91
C ASP A 30 23.78 -20.69 -29.37
N PHE A 31 22.51 -20.74 -28.95
CA PHE A 31 21.72 -21.98 -28.95
C PHE A 31 20.33 -21.72 -29.51
N ASP A 32 20.16 -22.21 -30.72
CA ASP A 32 18.92 -22.42 -31.47
C ASP A 32 18.17 -23.62 -30.88
N GLY A 33 16.85 -23.50 -30.67
CA GLY A 33 16.00 -24.55 -30.14
C GLY A 33 14.51 -24.28 -30.38
N GLY A 34 14.10 -24.48 -31.65
CA GLY A 34 12.70 -24.44 -32.02
C GLY A 34 11.90 -25.56 -31.33
N LEU A 35 10.68 -25.25 -30.90
CA LEU A 35 9.66 -26.23 -30.54
C LEU A 35 8.37 -25.99 -31.33
N ASP A 36 7.98 -27.06 -31.93
CA ASP A 36 6.91 -27.32 -32.86
C ASP A 36 5.51 -27.18 -32.21
N ALA A 37 4.57 -26.67 -32.98
CA ALA A 37 3.17 -26.54 -32.59
C ALA A 37 2.40 -27.82 -32.91
N GLY A 38 1.89 -28.51 -31.89
CA GLY A 38 0.96 -29.62 -32.01
C GLY A 38 -0.49 -29.20 -31.80
N SER A 39 -1.25 -29.15 -32.88
CA SER A 39 -2.71 -29.00 -32.90
C SER A 39 -3.37 -30.30 -32.46
N LEU A 40 -4.39 -30.23 -31.58
CA LEU A 40 -5.38 -31.29 -31.39
C LEU A 40 -6.79 -30.70 -31.43
N ASP A 41 -7.48 -31.13 -32.45
CA ASP A 41 -8.89 -30.97 -32.74
C ASP A 41 -9.71 -31.93 -31.87
N GLY A 42 -10.89 -31.52 -31.42
CA GLY A 42 -11.86 -32.40 -30.72
C GLY A 42 -13.19 -31.70 -30.53
N GLY A 43 -14.10 -31.98 -31.45
CA GLY A 43 -15.45 -31.39 -31.47
C GLY A 43 -16.45 -32.00 -30.48
N PRO A 44 -17.71 -31.52 -30.47
CA PRO A 44 -18.61 -31.59 -29.33
C PRO A 44 -19.54 -32.82 -29.36
N GLU A 45 -19.89 -33.34 -28.18
CA GLU A 45 -20.99 -34.27 -28.02
C GLU A 45 -22.18 -33.61 -27.29
N ASP A 46 -23.32 -33.81 -27.89
CA ASP A 46 -24.67 -33.38 -27.60
C ASP A 46 -25.31 -34.30 -26.53
N ALA A 47 -25.98 -33.76 -25.52
CA ALA A 47 -26.90 -34.55 -24.69
C ALA A 47 -27.96 -33.70 -23.97
N GLY A 48 -29.15 -33.68 -24.49
CA GLY A 48 -30.37 -34.05 -23.81
C GLY A 48 -30.91 -33.19 -22.66
N THR A 49 -31.88 -32.33 -22.93
CA THR A 49 -32.84 -31.79 -21.95
C THR A 49 -33.88 -32.83 -21.53
N PRO A 50 -34.36 -32.79 -20.27
CA PRO A 50 -35.73 -33.21 -19.95
C PRO A 50 -36.60 -32.03 -19.51
N ASP A 51 -37.73 -31.96 -20.14
CA ASP A 51 -38.91 -31.15 -19.86
C ASP A 51 -39.62 -31.65 -18.57
N ALA A 52 -40.05 -30.74 -17.69
CA ALA A 52 -41.05 -31.02 -16.68
C ALA A 52 -41.73 -29.78 -16.09
N GLY A 53 -42.96 -29.55 -16.47
CA GLY A 53 -44.04 -29.31 -15.51
C GLY A 53 -44.22 -27.90 -14.95
N ARG A 54 -45.08 -27.13 -15.60
CA ARG A 54 -45.77 -25.95 -15.06
C ARG A 54 -46.95 -26.39 -14.20
N PRO A 55 -47.24 -25.78 -13.03
CA PRO A 55 -48.60 -25.64 -12.54
C PRO A 55 -49.01 -24.15 -12.50
N ASP A 56 -50.19 -23.91 -13.02
CA ASP A 56 -50.99 -22.70 -12.87
C ASP A 56 -51.38 -22.49 -11.39
N ALA A 57 -51.32 -21.26 -10.92
CA ALA A 57 -52.07 -20.85 -9.74
C ALA A 57 -52.39 -19.33 -9.76
N GLY A 58 -53.61 -19.04 -9.94
CA GLY A 58 -54.51 -18.09 -9.35
C GLY A 58 -53.98 -16.69 -8.95
N THR A 59 -54.50 -15.67 -9.65
CA THR A 59 -54.55 -14.29 -9.19
C THR A 59 -55.47 -14.14 -7.98
N PRO A 60 -55.06 -13.46 -6.90
CA PRO A 60 -55.99 -12.87 -5.94
C PRO A 60 -56.22 -11.38 -6.24
N ASP A 61 -57.45 -11.02 -6.04
CA ASP A 61 -58.15 -9.78 -6.22
C ASP A 61 -57.54 -8.55 -5.50
N ALA A 62 -57.68 -7.39 -6.10
CA ALA A 62 -57.23 -6.11 -5.63
C ALA A 62 -58.05 -5.63 -4.44
N GLY A 63 -57.46 -5.73 -3.24
CA GLY A 63 -57.90 -5.02 -2.07
C GLY A 63 -57.32 -3.58 -2.05
N ARG A 64 -58.21 -2.62 -2.27
CA ARG A 64 -57.97 -1.18 -2.14
C ARG A 64 -57.75 -0.86 -0.67
N THR A 65 -56.54 -0.45 -0.29
CA THR A 65 -56.30 0.16 1.02
C THR A 65 -56.07 1.66 0.90
N ASP A 66 -56.72 2.37 1.74
CA ASP A 66 -56.83 3.81 1.84
C ASP A 66 -55.47 4.55 1.92
N ALA A 67 -55.44 5.70 1.28
CA ALA A 67 -54.35 6.68 1.34
C ALA A 67 -54.17 7.20 2.77
N GLY A 68 -53.19 6.64 3.49
CA GLY A 68 -52.59 7.29 4.65
C GLY A 68 -51.62 8.37 4.15
N GLY A 69 -51.82 9.59 4.63
CA GLY A 69 -51.07 10.78 4.23
C GLY A 69 -49.57 10.60 4.32
N SER A 70 -48.88 10.85 3.25
CA SER A 70 -47.44 11.03 3.23
C SER A 70 -47.10 12.36 3.90
N ASP A 71 -46.53 12.32 5.09
CA ASP A 71 -45.74 13.42 5.60
C ASP A 71 -44.60 13.67 4.63
N GLY A 72 -44.77 14.68 3.78
CA GLY A 72 -43.82 15.05 2.72
C GLY A 72 -42.56 15.69 3.25
N GLY A 73 -41.67 14.87 3.82
CA GLY A 73 -40.27 15.23 3.85
C GLY A 73 -39.74 15.32 2.41
N PRO A 74 -38.82 16.25 2.07
CA PRO A 74 -38.32 16.40 0.72
C PRO A 74 -37.74 15.05 0.26
N SER A 75 -38.35 14.45 -0.78
CA SER A 75 -37.82 13.26 -1.45
C SER A 75 -36.44 13.61 -1.99
N MET A 76 -35.38 13.16 -1.33
CA MET A 76 -34.01 13.39 -1.77
C MET A 76 -33.75 12.55 -3.01
N ALA A 77 -33.57 13.21 -4.15
CA ALA A 77 -33.31 12.55 -5.41
C ALA A 77 -31.93 11.88 -5.41
N LEU A 78 -31.86 10.65 -5.91
CA LEU A 78 -30.58 9.95 -6.13
C LEU A 78 -29.98 10.38 -7.48
N VAL A 79 -28.67 10.56 -7.51
CA VAL A 79 -27.90 10.94 -8.69
C VAL A 79 -26.67 10.05 -8.86
N SER A 80 -26.28 9.82 -10.11
CA SER A 80 -25.01 9.18 -10.40
C SER A 80 -23.88 10.19 -10.23
N VAL A 81 -22.93 9.87 -9.36
CA VAL A 81 -21.69 10.64 -9.14
C VAL A 81 -20.50 9.77 -9.53
N SER A 82 -19.39 10.38 -9.91
CA SER A 82 -18.16 9.69 -10.24
C SER A 82 -16.97 10.58 -9.92
N ALA A 83 -16.10 10.13 -9.03
CA ALA A 83 -14.85 10.79 -8.72
C ALA A 83 -13.71 10.31 -9.62
N PRO A 84 -12.68 11.15 -9.85
CA PRO A 84 -11.39 10.67 -10.32
C PRO A 84 -10.84 9.63 -9.35
N ARG A 85 -10.25 8.55 -9.90
CA ARG A 85 -9.66 7.46 -9.11
C ARG A 85 -8.15 7.47 -9.31
N GLU A 86 -7.41 7.82 -8.24
CA GLU A 86 -5.95 7.87 -8.24
C GLU A 86 -5.44 7.69 -6.81
N LEU A 87 -4.59 6.69 -6.57
CA LEU A 87 -3.90 6.56 -5.28
C LEU A 87 -2.74 7.58 -5.24
N ARG A 88 -2.72 8.40 -4.21
CA ARG A 88 -1.73 9.45 -3.94
C ARG A 88 -1.09 9.15 -2.60
N GLY A 89 -0.15 8.21 -2.63
CA GLY A 89 0.44 7.63 -1.44
C GLY A 89 1.74 8.31 -1.02
N VAL A 90 2.07 8.14 0.26
CA VAL A 90 3.37 8.51 0.80
C VAL A 90 3.82 7.50 1.84
N TRP A 91 5.11 7.12 1.80
CA TRP A 91 5.73 6.32 2.85
C TRP A 91 6.14 7.20 4.04
N ILE A 92 5.81 6.74 5.25
CA ILE A 92 6.25 7.30 6.53
C ILE A 92 7.18 6.28 7.18
N ALA A 93 8.48 6.49 7.08
CA ALA A 93 9.49 5.60 7.61
C ALA A 93 9.75 5.90 9.09
N THR A 94 9.60 4.89 9.94
CA THR A 94 9.82 4.99 11.39
C THR A 94 11.18 4.44 11.81
N VAL A 95 11.74 3.51 11.04
CA VAL A 95 13.09 2.99 11.25
C VAL A 95 14.09 4.14 11.32
N LEU A 96 15.00 4.10 12.30
CA LEU A 96 16.00 5.14 12.53
C LEU A 96 15.42 6.56 12.73
N ASN A 97 14.14 6.66 13.09
CA ASN A 97 13.45 7.94 13.26
C ASN A 97 13.52 8.85 12.01
N LEU A 98 13.42 8.25 10.82
CA LEU A 98 13.63 8.95 9.55
C LEU A 98 12.54 10.00 9.23
N ASP A 99 11.27 9.67 9.45
CA ASP A 99 10.15 10.59 9.24
C ASP A 99 9.42 10.89 10.55
N TRP A 100 9.09 9.83 11.31
CA TRP A 100 8.36 9.94 12.56
C TRP A 100 8.62 8.70 13.45
N PRO A 101 8.70 8.86 14.80
CA PRO A 101 8.97 10.14 15.46
C PRO A 101 10.38 10.65 15.11
N THR A 102 10.62 11.96 15.16
CA THR A 102 11.93 12.51 14.75
C THR A 102 13.06 12.23 15.73
N ALA A 103 12.73 11.69 16.90
CA ALA A 103 13.68 11.18 17.90
C ALA A 103 12.98 10.20 18.84
N SER A 104 13.71 9.22 19.33
CA SER A 104 13.21 8.18 20.24
C SER A 104 13.00 8.64 21.70
N SER A 105 13.33 9.89 22.02
CA SER A 105 13.22 10.47 23.37
C SER A 105 12.07 11.48 23.51
N LEU A 106 11.15 11.51 22.56
CA LEU A 106 10.03 12.45 22.62
C LEU A 106 9.02 12.02 23.71
N SER A 107 8.44 13.03 24.37
CA SER A 107 7.24 12.77 25.18
C SER A 107 6.06 12.32 24.29
N ALA A 108 5.10 11.61 24.87
CA ALA A 108 3.89 11.22 24.16
C ALA A 108 3.20 12.40 23.48
N ASP A 109 3.07 13.54 24.18
CA ASP A 109 2.43 14.75 23.63
C ASP A 109 3.21 15.34 22.46
N ALA A 110 4.55 15.36 22.54
CA ALA A 110 5.38 15.82 21.43
C ALA A 110 5.29 14.86 20.22
N GLY A 111 5.27 13.56 20.46
CA GLY A 111 5.06 12.54 19.43
C GLY A 111 3.71 12.69 18.72
N ARG A 112 2.62 12.87 19.48
CA ARG A 112 1.27 13.16 18.97
C ARG A 112 1.22 14.43 18.14
N ALA A 113 1.80 15.52 18.65
CA ALA A 113 1.81 16.79 17.93
C ALA A 113 2.56 16.67 16.59
N GLN A 114 3.70 15.98 16.56
CA GLN A 114 4.42 15.70 15.31
C GLN A 114 3.58 14.86 14.34
N LEU A 115 2.93 13.80 14.82
CA LEU A 115 2.09 12.93 13.99
C LEU A 115 0.91 13.71 13.40
N THR A 116 0.24 14.51 14.23
CA THR A 116 -0.87 15.39 13.80
C THR A 116 -0.43 16.36 12.72
N ASN A 117 0.72 17.03 12.91
CA ASN A 117 1.27 17.96 11.92
C ASN A 117 1.63 17.25 10.60
N LEU A 118 2.20 16.06 10.69
CA LEU A 118 2.54 15.25 9.51
C LEU A 118 1.28 14.87 8.72
N VAL A 119 0.25 14.34 9.38
CA VAL A 119 -1.03 13.98 8.74
C VAL A 119 -1.69 15.22 8.11
N ASN A 120 -1.70 16.35 8.82
CA ASN A 120 -2.25 17.61 8.30
C ASN A 120 -1.49 18.08 7.04
N SER A 121 -0.15 17.99 7.05
CA SER A 121 0.67 18.35 5.89
C SER A 121 0.39 17.44 4.69
N MET A 122 0.25 16.13 4.90
CA MET A 122 -0.06 15.18 3.82
C MET A 122 -1.46 15.42 3.25
N ALA A 123 -2.46 15.68 4.10
CA ALA A 123 -3.81 16.05 3.68
C ALA A 123 -3.82 17.35 2.86
N ASP A 124 -3.09 18.38 3.32
CA ASP A 124 -2.98 19.68 2.64
C ASP A 124 -2.27 19.57 1.28
N ALA A 125 -1.33 18.64 1.14
CA ALA A 125 -0.69 18.32 -0.13
C ALA A 125 -1.60 17.55 -1.12
N GLY A 126 -2.81 17.15 -0.70
CA GLY A 126 -3.76 16.40 -1.54
C GLY A 126 -3.47 14.90 -1.64
N LEU A 127 -2.70 14.34 -0.70
CA LEU A 127 -2.47 12.91 -0.57
C LEU A 127 -3.69 12.22 0.05
N ASN A 128 -3.95 10.96 -0.35
CA ASN A 128 -5.11 10.18 0.09
C ASN A 128 -4.77 8.79 0.64
N ALA A 129 -3.48 8.47 0.79
CA ALA A 129 -3.03 7.22 1.41
C ALA A 129 -1.68 7.40 2.14
N LEU A 130 -1.58 6.91 3.38
CA LEU A 130 -0.36 6.88 4.19
C LEU A 130 0.13 5.44 4.33
N PHE A 131 1.38 5.18 3.99
CA PHE A 131 2.07 3.89 4.16
C PHE A 131 2.95 4.01 5.41
N PHE A 132 2.36 3.71 6.55
CA PHE A 132 2.99 3.93 7.86
C PHE A 132 3.77 2.69 8.30
N GLN A 133 5.09 2.82 8.51
CA GLN A 133 5.93 1.70 8.93
C GLN A 133 5.65 1.33 10.39
N VAL A 134 4.79 0.34 10.57
CA VAL A 134 4.33 -0.13 11.89
C VAL A 134 5.27 -1.17 12.51
N ARG A 135 6.09 -1.86 11.67
CA ARG A 135 7.00 -2.94 12.10
C ARG A 135 8.38 -2.79 11.45
N PRO A 136 9.26 -1.94 12.01
CA PRO A 136 10.56 -1.66 11.41
C PRO A 136 11.64 -2.71 11.71
N GLU A 137 11.67 -3.33 12.91
CA GLU A 137 12.72 -4.24 13.38
C GLU A 137 12.15 -5.46 14.15
N SER A 138 11.12 -6.12 13.62
CA SER A 138 10.36 -7.16 14.35
C SER A 138 9.91 -6.67 15.72
N ASP A 139 9.49 -5.43 15.77
CA ASP A 139 8.94 -4.69 16.90
C ASP A 139 7.80 -3.80 16.41
N ALA A 140 6.95 -3.30 17.29
CA ALA A 140 5.69 -2.68 16.92
C ALA A 140 5.63 -1.20 17.31
N LEU A 141 5.05 -0.37 16.42
CA LEU A 141 4.62 0.99 16.72
C LEU A 141 3.10 1.03 17.02
N TYR A 142 2.57 -0.05 17.55
CA TYR A 142 1.19 -0.24 17.97
C TYR A 142 1.17 -1.24 19.15
N GLU A 143 0.06 -1.33 19.87
CA GLU A 143 -0.05 -2.33 20.92
C GLU A 143 -0.16 -3.74 20.32
N SER A 144 0.95 -4.49 20.33
CA SER A 144 1.03 -5.88 19.86
C SER A 144 1.01 -6.87 21.02
N THR A 145 0.35 -8.02 20.82
CA THR A 145 0.40 -9.13 21.77
C THR A 145 1.60 -10.06 21.51
N LEU A 146 2.23 -9.94 20.34
CA LEU A 146 3.27 -10.86 19.85
C LEU A 146 4.68 -10.28 19.89
N GLU A 147 4.82 -8.97 19.62
CA GLU A 147 6.10 -8.30 19.49
C GLU A 147 6.23 -7.11 20.46
N PRO A 148 7.46 -6.75 20.86
CA PRO A 148 7.67 -5.65 21.80
C PRO A 148 7.39 -4.29 21.14
N TRP A 149 7.09 -3.29 21.95
CA TRP A 149 7.11 -1.89 21.53
C TRP A 149 8.46 -1.51 20.92
N SER A 150 8.42 -0.78 19.82
CA SER A 150 9.63 -0.36 19.12
C SER A 150 10.47 0.63 19.94
N ARG A 151 11.79 0.42 19.90
CA ARG A 151 12.77 1.35 20.49
C ARG A 151 12.74 2.74 19.86
N PHE A 152 12.24 2.87 18.64
CA PHE A 152 12.14 4.16 17.95
C PHE A 152 11.10 5.10 18.59
N LEU A 153 10.20 4.56 19.43
CA LEU A 153 9.25 5.37 20.21
C LEU A 153 9.86 5.92 21.50
N THR A 154 10.59 5.09 22.24
CA THR A 154 10.97 5.40 23.63
C THR A 154 12.48 5.34 23.88
N GLY A 155 13.26 4.94 22.89
CA GLY A 155 14.70 4.68 23.03
C GLY A 155 15.04 3.29 23.59
N THR A 156 14.07 2.59 24.17
CA THR A 156 14.25 1.24 24.74
C THR A 156 13.14 0.32 24.25
N GLN A 157 13.51 -0.76 23.55
CA GLN A 157 12.57 -1.73 23.04
C GLN A 157 11.78 -2.41 24.17
N GLY A 158 10.48 -2.57 23.99
CA GLY A 158 9.55 -3.14 24.97
C GLY A 158 8.98 -2.12 25.96
N THR A 159 9.46 -0.90 26.01
CA THR A 159 8.91 0.14 26.86
C THR A 159 7.63 0.71 26.23
N ASN A 160 6.51 0.61 26.96
CA ASN A 160 5.23 1.16 26.52
C ASN A 160 5.31 2.70 26.46
N PRO A 161 4.99 3.33 25.32
CA PRO A 161 5.02 4.79 25.16
C PRO A 161 3.88 5.51 25.89
N GLY A 162 2.90 4.79 26.47
CA GLY A 162 1.74 5.34 27.17
C GLY A 162 0.60 5.80 26.24
N TRP A 163 0.66 5.44 24.97
CA TRP A 163 -0.38 5.70 23.95
C TRP A 163 -0.17 4.79 22.75
N ASP A 164 -1.17 4.67 21.88
CA ASP A 164 -1.10 3.86 20.67
C ASP A 164 -1.00 4.75 19.42
N PRO A 165 0.21 4.84 18.80
CA PRO A 165 0.41 5.67 17.63
C PRO A 165 -0.44 5.27 16.41
N LEU A 166 -0.67 3.97 16.20
CA LEU A 166 -1.42 3.50 15.04
C LEU A 166 -2.92 3.81 15.19
N ASP A 167 -3.49 3.60 16.36
CA ASP A 167 -4.91 3.91 16.63
C ASP A 167 -5.20 5.40 16.45
N GLU A 168 -4.32 6.27 16.98
CA GLU A 168 -4.47 7.71 16.82
C GLU A 168 -4.25 8.16 15.37
N LEU A 169 -3.28 7.54 14.64
CA LEU A 169 -3.08 7.80 13.22
C LEU A 169 -4.31 7.45 12.38
N LEU A 170 -4.90 6.27 12.62
CA LEU A 170 -6.13 5.82 11.94
C LEU A 170 -7.26 6.82 12.13
N THR A 171 -7.49 7.22 13.38
CA THR A 171 -8.52 8.23 13.71
C THR A 171 -8.29 9.54 12.96
N MET A 172 -7.05 10.07 12.97
CA MET A 172 -6.73 11.33 12.34
C MET A 172 -6.78 11.27 10.81
N ALA A 173 -6.28 10.20 10.20
CA ALA A 173 -6.24 10.03 8.76
C ALA A 173 -7.65 9.79 8.19
N HIS A 174 -8.42 8.88 8.78
CA HIS A 174 -9.78 8.58 8.33
C HIS A 174 -10.68 9.81 8.41
N ALA A 175 -10.62 10.60 9.48
CA ALA A 175 -11.38 11.86 9.58
C ALA A 175 -11.12 12.81 8.39
N ARG A 176 -9.98 12.68 7.72
CA ARG A 176 -9.57 13.48 6.55
C ARG A 176 -9.78 12.79 5.20
N GLY A 177 -10.41 11.62 5.20
CA GLY A 177 -10.62 10.83 3.97
C GLY A 177 -9.35 10.19 3.42
N ILE A 178 -8.37 9.87 4.28
CA ILE A 178 -7.08 9.30 3.93
C ILE A 178 -7.02 7.84 4.37
N GLU A 179 -6.67 6.92 3.46
CA GLU A 179 -6.38 5.51 3.77
C GLU A 179 -5.07 5.36 4.55
N VAL A 180 -4.98 4.36 5.44
CA VAL A 180 -3.76 3.99 6.15
C VAL A 180 -3.39 2.55 5.82
N HIS A 181 -2.19 2.36 5.26
CA HIS A 181 -1.60 1.07 4.97
C HIS A 181 -0.51 0.77 6.01
N ALA A 182 -0.66 -0.33 6.72
CA ALA A 182 0.34 -0.79 7.68
C ALA A 182 1.56 -1.36 6.94
N TRP A 183 2.68 -0.66 6.99
CA TRP A 183 3.92 -1.12 6.37
C TRP A 183 4.75 -1.95 7.33
N ILE A 184 5.00 -3.18 6.94
CA ILE A 184 5.76 -4.21 7.67
C ILE A 184 7.04 -4.53 6.89
N ASN A 185 8.19 -4.55 7.59
CA ASN A 185 9.37 -5.27 7.12
C ASN A 185 9.27 -6.72 7.63
N PRO A 186 9.15 -7.73 6.76
CA PRO A 186 8.82 -9.09 7.21
C PRO A 186 9.95 -9.80 7.96
N TYR A 187 11.23 -9.56 7.64
CA TYR A 187 12.33 -10.39 8.15
C TYR A 187 13.47 -9.64 8.84
N ARG A 188 13.54 -8.31 8.72
CA ARG A 188 14.56 -7.54 9.45
C ARG A 188 14.27 -7.59 10.95
N ALA A 189 15.17 -8.20 11.71
CA ALA A 189 15.08 -8.24 13.16
C ALA A 189 15.79 -7.03 13.81
N LEU A 190 16.97 -6.67 13.31
CA LEU A 190 17.71 -5.50 13.79
C LEU A 190 18.42 -4.81 12.62
N HIS A 191 18.33 -3.48 12.55
CA HIS A 191 19.12 -2.67 11.62
C HIS A 191 20.61 -2.66 12.03
N THR A 192 20.87 -2.67 13.33
CA THR A 192 22.24 -2.66 13.89
C THR A 192 22.40 -3.85 14.84
N ALA A 193 23.31 -4.76 14.51
CA ALA A 193 23.65 -5.90 15.34
C ALA A 193 24.19 -5.43 16.71
N GLY A 194 23.91 -6.21 17.76
CA GLY A 194 24.30 -5.87 19.14
C GLY A 194 23.36 -4.89 19.84
N THR A 195 22.31 -4.40 19.17
CA THR A 195 21.25 -3.63 19.82
C THR A 195 20.56 -4.50 20.89
N SER A 196 20.33 -3.94 22.07
CA SER A 196 19.61 -4.64 23.16
C SER A 196 18.14 -4.87 22.76
N THR A 197 17.64 -6.07 23.00
CA THR A 197 16.28 -6.47 22.64
C THR A 197 15.46 -6.89 23.87
N ALA A 198 14.15 -6.70 23.80
CA ALA A 198 13.19 -7.15 24.79
C ALA A 198 13.11 -8.69 24.85
N GLN A 199 12.57 -9.26 25.94
CA GLN A 199 12.53 -10.72 26.13
C GLN A 199 11.64 -11.43 25.10
N ASN A 200 10.57 -10.79 24.64
CA ASN A 200 9.64 -11.30 23.62
C ASN A 200 10.04 -10.96 22.18
N HIS A 201 11.23 -10.39 21.95
CA HIS A 201 11.71 -10.11 20.60
C HIS A 201 12.13 -11.40 19.87
N VAL A 202 11.90 -11.50 18.55
CA VAL A 202 12.16 -12.71 17.73
C VAL A 202 13.61 -13.19 17.79
N THR A 203 14.59 -12.32 17.99
CA THR A 203 16.01 -12.72 18.18
C THR A 203 16.23 -13.54 19.46
N ARG A 204 15.27 -13.57 20.38
CA ARG A 204 15.27 -14.36 21.60
C ARG A 204 14.32 -15.55 21.51
N THR A 205 13.09 -15.34 21.03
CA THR A 205 12.05 -16.37 20.98
C THR A 205 12.25 -17.37 19.84
N LEU A 206 12.86 -16.94 18.74
CA LEU A 206 13.22 -17.74 17.56
C LEU A 206 14.72 -17.64 17.25
N SER A 207 15.56 -17.62 18.30
CA SER A 207 16.99 -17.32 18.22
C SER A 207 17.77 -18.23 17.26
N GLN A 208 17.37 -19.49 17.11
CA GLN A 208 17.98 -20.46 16.18
C GLN A 208 17.84 -20.07 14.69
N PHE A 209 16.92 -19.15 14.36
CA PHE A 209 16.70 -18.64 13.01
C PHE A 209 17.14 -17.18 12.85
N SER A 210 17.79 -16.62 13.86
CA SER A 210 18.31 -15.26 13.88
C SER A 210 19.71 -15.23 13.26
N ILE A 211 19.86 -14.57 12.13
CA ILE A 211 21.08 -14.59 11.32
C ILE A 211 21.71 -13.20 11.30
N PRO A 212 22.90 -13.00 11.91
CA PRO A 212 23.69 -11.80 11.68
C PRO A 212 24.12 -11.71 10.21
N TYR A 213 23.82 -10.58 9.56
CA TYR A 213 24.19 -10.33 8.17
C TYR A 213 24.45 -8.85 7.92
N GLY A 214 25.59 -8.53 7.29
CA GLY A 214 26.04 -7.14 7.18
C GLY A 214 26.12 -6.46 8.54
N ASN A 215 25.52 -5.30 8.69
CA ASN A 215 25.50 -4.54 9.96
C ASN A 215 24.32 -4.93 10.87
N GLY A 216 23.41 -5.77 10.43
CA GLY A 216 22.16 -6.06 11.11
C GLY A 216 21.94 -7.51 11.46
N VAL A 217 20.68 -7.84 11.76
CA VAL A 217 20.20 -9.20 12.00
C VAL A 217 18.92 -9.41 11.19
N VAL A 218 18.87 -10.56 10.48
CA VAL A 218 17.74 -10.97 9.66
C VAL A 218 17.20 -12.30 10.18
N MET A 219 15.89 -12.44 10.29
CA MET A 219 15.26 -13.72 10.54
C MET A 219 15.28 -14.55 9.25
N ASN A 220 15.64 -15.83 9.35
CA ASN A 220 15.80 -16.71 8.19
C ASN A 220 14.47 -16.89 7.41
N PRO A 221 14.35 -16.39 6.17
CA PRO A 221 13.11 -16.51 5.39
C PRO A 221 12.76 -17.95 5.01
N GLY A 222 13.75 -18.85 5.00
CA GLY A 222 13.56 -20.28 4.72
C GLY A 222 13.07 -21.10 5.92
N ALA A 223 12.95 -20.49 7.10
CA ALA A 223 12.47 -21.18 8.30
C ALA A 223 10.93 -21.01 8.43
N ARG A 224 10.18 -22.12 8.33
CA ARG A 224 8.71 -22.10 8.41
C ARG A 224 8.19 -21.42 9.69
N ALA A 225 8.85 -21.65 10.83
CA ALA A 225 8.45 -20.99 12.08
C ALA A 225 8.57 -19.46 12.04
N VAL A 226 9.50 -18.92 11.24
CA VAL A 226 9.63 -17.46 11.03
C VAL A 226 8.52 -16.95 10.14
N GLN A 227 8.17 -17.65 9.05
CA GLN A 227 7.05 -17.30 8.17
C GLN A 227 5.74 -17.30 8.97
N GLN A 228 5.46 -18.35 9.75
CA GLN A 228 4.28 -18.45 10.61
C GLN A 228 4.21 -17.34 11.66
N HIS A 229 5.35 -16.90 12.19
CA HIS A 229 5.38 -15.76 13.11
C HIS A 229 4.97 -14.45 12.38
N VAL A 230 5.45 -14.23 11.15
CA VAL A 230 5.04 -13.06 10.34
C VAL A 230 3.55 -13.10 10.01
N GLU A 231 3.03 -14.28 9.64
CA GLU A 231 1.60 -14.50 9.39
C GLU A 231 0.76 -14.18 10.64
N ALA A 232 1.17 -14.67 11.80
CA ALA A 232 0.49 -14.39 13.08
C ALA A 232 0.53 -12.89 13.44
N VAL A 233 1.64 -12.19 13.19
CA VAL A 233 1.75 -10.74 13.39
C VAL A 233 0.80 -9.98 12.45
N VAL A 234 0.70 -10.41 11.19
CA VAL A 234 -0.24 -9.83 10.22
C VAL A 234 -1.67 -10.02 10.68
N ASP A 235 -2.05 -11.22 11.12
CA ASP A 235 -3.40 -11.53 11.58
C ASP A 235 -3.78 -10.75 12.85
N ASP A 236 -2.88 -10.69 13.86
CA ASP A 236 -3.07 -9.88 15.08
C ASP A 236 -3.29 -8.39 14.74
N LEU A 237 -2.46 -7.85 13.84
CA LEU A 237 -2.56 -6.46 13.39
C LEU A 237 -3.90 -6.17 12.69
N LEU A 238 -4.27 -6.98 11.69
CA LEU A 238 -5.47 -6.76 10.89
C LEU A 238 -6.78 -7.03 11.66
N THR A 239 -6.72 -7.90 12.66
CA THR A 239 -7.87 -8.17 13.55
C THR A 239 -8.11 -7.02 14.51
N ARG A 240 -7.05 -6.36 14.98
CA ARG A 240 -7.15 -5.35 16.05
C ARG A 240 -7.26 -3.92 15.53
N TYR A 241 -6.73 -3.64 14.35
CA TYR A 241 -6.66 -2.29 13.80
C TYR A 241 -7.40 -2.17 12.48
N ASP A 242 -8.16 -1.09 12.35
CA ASP A 242 -8.99 -0.78 11.20
C ASP A 242 -8.19 -0.17 10.05
N VAL A 243 -7.07 -0.82 9.66
CA VAL A 243 -6.24 -0.40 8.53
C VAL A 243 -6.93 -0.66 7.19
N ASP A 244 -6.62 0.15 6.18
CA ASP A 244 -7.15 0.01 4.81
C ASP A 244 -6.29 -0.91 3.96
N GLY A 245 -5.02 -1.07 4.33
CA GLY A 245 -4.08 -1.92 3.61
C GLY A 245 -2.97 -2.47 4.46
N LEU A 246 -2.39 -3.57 3.96
CA LEU A 246 -1.13 -4.17 4.40
C LEU A 246 -0.09 -3.94 3.31
N HIS A 247 1.11 -3.55 3.69
CA HIS A 247 2.19 -3.25 2.76
C HIS A 247 3.50 -3.88 3.23
N PHE A 248 4.15 -4.65 2.35
CA PHE A 248 5.52 -5.12 2.56
C PHE A 248 6.49 -4.31 1.70
N ASP A 249 7.71 -4.12 2.20
CA ASP A 249 8.83 -3.63 1.40
C ASP A 249 9.55 -4.78 0.67
N ASP A 250 10.77 -4.54 0.19
CA ASP A 250 11.56 -5.49 -0.59
C ASP A 250 12.63 -6.24 0.23
N TYR A 251 12.65 -6.07 1.56
CA TYR A 251 13.63 -6.73 2.43
C TYR A 251 13.18 -8.13 2.84
N PHE A 252 13.06 -9.05 1.87
CA PHE A 252 12.82 -10.48 2.13
C PHE A 252 14.13 -11.18 2.48
N TYR A 253 14.95 -11.55 1.49
CA TYR A 253 16.37 -11.81 1.71
C TYR A 253 17.11 -10.47 1.69
N PRO A 254 18.19 -10.34 2.50
CA PRO A 254 18.90 -9.08 2.57
C PRO A 254 19.65 -8.77 1.28
N TYR A 255 19.82 -7.48 0.99
CA TYR A 255 20.74 -7.04 -0.04
C TYR A 255 22.15 -7.54 0.26
N PRO A 256 22.96 -7.91 -0.75
CA PRO A 256 24.33 -8.32 -0.54
C PRO A 256 25.11 -7.23 0.21
N ASP A 257 25.94 -7.65 1.13
CA ASP A 257 26.91 -6.76 1.78
C ASP A 257 28.04 -6.36 0.81
N SER A 258 28.91 -5.43 1.21
CA SER A 258 30.02 -4.98 0.39
C SER A 258 31.01 -6.11 0.01
N SER A 259 31.02 -7.21 0.75
CA SER A 259 31.86 -8.37 0.53
C SER A 259 31.17 -9.44 -0.33
N GLN A 260 29.91 -9.21 -0.75
CA GLN A 260 29.09 -10.20 -1.46
C GLN A 260 28.97 -11.53 -0.69
N THR A 261 28.95 -11.47 0.63
CA THR A 261 28.87 -12.65 1.48
C THR A 261 27.56 -13.40 1.20
N PRO A 262 27.60 -14.70 0.89
CA PRO A 262 26.37 -15.48 0.74
C PRO A 262 25.55 -15.48 2.03
N PHE A 263 24.21 -15.35 1.90
CA PHE A 263 23.34 -15.44 3.07
C PHE A 263 23.48 -16.84 3.71
N PRO A 264 23.76 -16.96 5.02
CA PRO A 264 24.17 -18.22 5.64
C PRO A 264 22.98 -19.07 6.10
N ASP A 265 22.12 -19.51 5.18
CA ASP A 265 20.97 -20.38 5.40
C ASP A 265 21.19 -21.84 4.99
N SER A 266 22.45 -22.26 4.79
CA SER A 266 22.82 -23.60 4.30
C SER A 266 22.25 -24.74 5.15
N ALA A 267 22.16 -24.57 6.47
CA ALA A 267 21.59 -25.59 7.37
C ALA A 267 20.06 -25.77 7.10
N THR A 268 19.33 -24.70 6.88
CA THR A 268 17.89 -24.75 6.56
C THR A 268 17.66 -25.35 5.18
N TYR A 269 18.51 -25.01 4.20
CA TYR A 269 18.45 -25.62 2.88
C TYR A 269 18.79 -27.11 2.91
N ALA A 270 19.80 -27.53 3.69
CA ALA A 270 20.13 -28.96 3.87
C ALA A 270 18.95 -29.73 4.52
N ALA A 271 18.25 -29.14 5.47
CA ALA A 271 17.03 -29.73 6.04
C ALA A 271 15.94 -29.92 4.98
N TYR A 272 15.67 -28.87 4.16
CA TYR A 272 14.74 -28.97 3.02
C TYR A 272 15.11 -30.13 2.08
N GLN A 273 16.40 -30.32 1.74
CA GLN A 273 16.84 -31.43 0.89
C GLN A 273 16.69 -32.80 1.57
N ALA A 274 16.95 -32.89 2.87
CA ALA A 274 16.76 -34.12 3.65
C ALA A 274 15.28 -34.53 3.72
N ASP A 275 14.36 -33.58 3.71
CA ASP A 275 12.92 -33.79 3.64
C ASP A 275 12.41 -34.11 2.21
N GLY A 276 13.33 -34.34 1.25
CA GLY A 276 13.00 -34.71 -0.12
C GLY A 276 12.85 -33.53 -1.08
N GLY A 277 13.21 -32.33 -0.68
CA GLY A 277 13.20 -31.13 -1.53
C GLY A 277 14.21 -31.23 -2.67
N THR A 278 13.79 -30.84 -3.89
CA THR A 278 14.57 -30.98 -5.14
C THR A 278 14.99 -29.68 -5.80
N MET A 279 14.50 -28.53 -5.31
CA MET A 279 14.86 -27.22 -5.87
C MET A 279 16.34 -26.92 -5.61
N ASN A 280 16.97 -26.20 -6.56
CA ASN A 280 18.27 -25.60 -6.30
C ASN A 280 18.14 -24.46 -5.25
N LEU A 281 19.24 -23.99 -4.70
CA LEU A 281 19.25 -22.99 -3.64
C LEU A 281 18.52 -21.70 -4.01
N GLY A 282 18.71 -21.20 -5.24
CA GLY A 282 18.07 -19.96 -5.69
C GLY A 282 16.56 -20.09 -5.85
N ASP A 283 16.09 -21.21 -6.41
CA ASP A 283 14.67 -21.49 -6.55
C ASP A 283 14.00 -21.72 -5.20
N TRP A 284 14.65 -22.45 -4.29
CA TRP A 284 14.17 -22.66 -2.92
C TRP A 284 14.03 -21.33 -2.16
N ARG A 285 15.00 -20.41 -2.27
CA ARG A 285 14.89 -19.08 -1.64
C ARG A 285 13.73 -18.27 -2.20
N ARG A 286 13.51 -18.29 -3.53
CA ARG A 286 12.34 -17.65 -4.12
C ARG A 286 11.03 -18.28 -3.70
N ASP A 287 11.00 -19.62 -3.59
CA ASP A 287 9.81 -20.33 -3.12
C ASP A 287 9.47 -19.98 -1.68
N ASN A 288 10.46 -19.78 -0.80
CA ASN A 288 10.24 -19.33 0.58
C ASN A 288 9.56 -17.93 0.61
N VAL A 289 10.01 -17.00 -0.25
CA VAL A 289 9.38 -15.67 -0.35
C VAL A 289 7.99 -15.77 -0.97
N ASN A 290 7.85 -16.52 -2.06
CA ASN A 290 6.57 -16.74 -2.74
C ASN A 290 5.54 -17.39 -1.82
N THR A 291 5.97 -18.31 -0.95
CA THR A 291 5.11 -18.97 0.04
C THR A 291 4.55 -17.98 1.03
N LEU A 292 5.40 -17.12 1.65
CA LEU A 292 4.92 -16.09 2.57
C LEU A 292 3.92 -15.15 1.87
N VAL A 293 4.25 -14.66 0.67
CA VAL A 293 3.38 -13.72 -0.06
C VAL A 293 2.02 -14.35 -0.38
N ARG A 294 2.02 -15.62 -0.85
CA ARG A 294 0.80 -16.37 -1.16
C ARG A 294 -0.05 -16.62 0.09
N GLU A 295 0.56 -17.01 1.20
CA GLU A 295 -0.15 -17.33 2.45
C GLU A 295 -0.73 -16.07 3.10
N VAL A 296 0.02 -14.97 3.12
CA VAL A 296 -0.50 -13.66 3.58
C VAL A 296 -1.67 -13.19 2.70
N MET A 297 -1.59 -13.35 1.36
CA MET A 297 -2.72 -13.04 0.49
C MET A 297 -3.94 -13.93 0.78
N GLY A 298 -3.70 -15.20 1.09
CA GLY A 298 -4.75 -16.15 1.51
C GLY A 298 -5.45 -15.68 2.79
N LEU A 299 -4.68 -15.32 3.82
CA LEU A 299 -5.18 -14.76 5.08
C LEU A 299 -5.99 -13.49 4.83
N VAL A 300 -5.42 -12.52 4.10
CA VAL A 300 -6.11 -11.26 3.78
C VAL A 300 -7.42 -11.50 3.02
N THR A 301 -7.43 -12.44 2.07
CA THR A 301 -8.62 -12.70 1.26
C THR A 301 -9.74 -13.36 2.07
N ASN A 302 -9.38 -14.29 2.96
CA ASN A 302 -10.36 -15.09 3.71
C ASN A 302 -10.87 -14.35 4.94
N ASP A 303 -10.00 -13.71 5.70
CA ASP A 303 -10.31 -13.20 7.03
C ASP A 303 -10.46 -11.67 7.05
N HIS A 304 -9.79 -10.95 6.13
CA HIS A 304 -9.79 -9.48 6.03
C HIS A 304 -10.10 -8.98 4.60
N PRO A 305 -11.22 -9.40 3.96
CA PRO A 305 -11.44 -9.24 2.52
C PRO A 305 -11.50 -7.80 2.02
N THR A 306 -11.68 -6.82 2.89
CA THR A 306 -11.69 -5.39 2.52
C THR A 306 -10.34 -4.72 2.66
N VAL A 307 -9.35 -5.39 3.25
CA VAL A 307 -7.97 -4.88 3.37
C VAL A 307 -7.22 -5.11 2.07
N ARG A 308 -6.50 -4.11 1.60
CA ARG A 308 -5.66 -4.16 0.39
C ARG A 308 -4.28 -4.69 0.74
N PHE A 309 -3.78 -5.72 0.07
CA PHE A 309 -2.41 -6.21 0.24
C PHE A 309 -1.52 -5.86 -0.94
N GLY A 310 -0.35 -5.29 -0.68
CA GLY A 310 0.62 -4.98 -1.71
C GLY A 310 2.06 -4.92 -1.21
N ILE A 311 2.97 -4.87 -2.19
CA ILE A 311 4.41 -4.95 -1.94
C ILE A 311 5.13 -3.89 -2.77
N SER A 312 6.18 -3.25 -2.21
CA SER A 312 7.08 -2.39 -2.95
C SER A 312 8.39 -3.13 -3.28
N PRO A 313 8.44 -3.88 -4.39
CA PRO A 313 9.63 -4.58 -4.82
C PRO A 313 10.70 -3.60 -5.33
N PHE A 314 11.97 -4.06 -5.39
CA PHE A 314 13.01 -3.34 -6.11
C PHE A 314 12.58 -3.04 -7.54
N GLY A 315 12.91 -1.85 -8.06
CA GLY A 315 12.40 -1.34 -9.34
C GLY A 315 12.84 -2.12 -10.58
N ILE A 316 13.91 -2.90 -10.51
CA ILE A 316 14.43 -3.74 -11.59
C ILE A 316 14.29 -5.20 -11.19
N TRP A 317 13.47 -5.96 -11.93
CA TRP A 317 13.24 -7.38 -11.63
C TRP A 317 14.47 -8.24 -11.93
N ARG A 318 14.99 -8.15 -13.17
CA ARG A 318 16.24 -8.80 -13.60
C ARG A 318 17.13 -7.79 -14.30
N SER A 319 18.43 -7.92 -14.12
CA SER A 319 19.40 -7.08 -14.83
C SER A 319 19.19 -7.19 -16.34
N ASN A 320 19.27 -6.04 -17.03
CA ASN A 320 18.99 -5.90 -18.47
C ASN A 320 17.55 -6.27 -18.91
N GLN A 321 16.58 -6.26 -17.98
CA GLN A 321 15.17 -6.46 -18.27
C GLN A 321 14.29 -5.42 -17.53
N PRO A 322 14.04 -4.24 -18.14
CA PRO A 322 14.49 -3.74 -19.45
C PRO A 322 15.80 -2.94 -19.40
N VAL A 323 16.32 -2.66 -18.21
CA VAL A 323 17.49 -1.80 -17.98
C VAL A 323 18.56 -2.51 -17.14
N PRO A 324 19.84 -2.10 -17.22
CA PRO A 324 20.89 -2.65 -16.36
C PRO A 324 20.68 -2.24 -14.89
N GLY A 325 21.04 -3.11 -13.96
CA GLY A 325 20.98 -2.84 -12.52
C GLY A 325 21.10 -4.11 -11.70
N LEU A 326 20.81 -4.01 -10.40
CA LEU A 326 20.74 -5.17 -9.52
C LEU A 326 19.64 -6.13 -10.00
N ASP A 327 19.99 -7.41 -10.10
CA ASP A 327 19.04 -8.48 -10.42
C ASP A 327 18.30 -8.91 -9.15
N ALA A 328 17.11 -8.34 -8.92
CA ALA A 328 16.34 -8.63 -7.71
C ALA A 328 15.88 -10.09 -7.63
N TYR A 329 15.60 -10.71 -8.79
CA TYR A 329 15.20 -12.11 -8.87
C TYR A 329 16.33 -13.06 -8.42
N ALA A 330 17.57 -12.78 -8.83
CA ALA A 330 18.71 -13.64 -8.50
C ALA A 330 19.37 -13.27 -7.17
N THR A 331 19.30 -11.99 -6.75
CA THR A 331 20.11 -11.47 -5.64
C THR A 331 19.34 -11.44 -4.32
N ILE A 332 18.11 -10.95 -4.34
CA ILE A 332 17.23 -10.86 -3.16
C ILE A 332 16.01 -11.78 -3.27
N TYR A 333 16.00 -12.64 -4.30
CA TYR A 333 15.00 -13.69 -4.53
C TYR A 333 13.56 -13.17 -4.63
N CYS A 334 13.40 -11.95 -5.16
CA CYS A 334 12.14 -11.24 -5.31
C CYS A 334 11.55 -11.51 -6.70
N ASP A 335 10.49 -12.31 -6.79
CA ASP A 335 9.80 -12.64 -8.05
C ASP A 335 8.45 -11.93 -8.16
N ALA A 336 8.46 -10.61 -8.07
CA ALA A 336 7.26 -9.79 -8.03
C ALA A 336 6.33 -9.90 -9.25
N PRO A 337 6.80 -10.10 -10.52
CA PRO A 337 5.90 -10.38 -11.63
C PRO A 337 5.04 -11.64 -11.42
N THR A 338 5.60 -12.68 -10.80
CA THR A 338 4.85 -13.91 -10.46
C THR A 338 3.73 -13.62 -9.45
N TRP A 339 3.97 -12.75 -8.45
CA TRP A 339 2.93 -12.38 -7.48
C TRP A 339 1.78 -11.62 -8.13
N MET A 340 2.09 -10.69 -9.03
CA MET A 340 1.10 -9.93 -9.79
C MET A 340 0.27 -10.83 -10.71
N MET A 341 0.93 -11.72 -11.47
CA MET A 341 0.29 -12.61 -12.42
C MET A 341 -0.65 -13.62 -11.74
N ASN A 342 -0.25 -14.18 -10.60
CA ASN A 342 -1.04 -15.15 -9.84
C ASN A 342 -2.06 -14.49 -8.88
N GLY A 343 -2.11 -13.18 -8.81
CA GLY A 343 -3.01 -12.47 -7.92
C GLY A 343 -2.69 -12.62 -6.43
N TRP A 344 -1.41 -12.84 -6.08
CA TRP A 344 -0.94 -12.93 -4.70
C TRP A 344 -0.71 -11.57 -4.06
N VAL A 345 -1.03 -10.50 -4.76
CA VAL A 345 -1.09 -9.12 -4.29
C VAL A 345 -2.27 -8.39 -4.95
N ASP A 346 -2.77 -7.34 -4.33
CA ASP A 346 -3.73 -6.41 -4.94
C ASP A 346 -3.01 -5.32 -5.75
N TYR A 347 -1.80 -4.98 -5.34
CA TYR A 347 -0.96 -4.01 -6.05
C TYR A 347 0.53 -4.30 -5.88
N LEU A 348 1.32 -3.80 -6.82
CA LEU A 348 2.74 -3.60 -6.64
C LEU A 348 3.09 -2.11 -6.67
N ALA A 349 4.09 -1.73 -5.87
CA ALA A 349 4.65 -0.38 -5.84
C ALA A 349 6.17 -0.44 -6.13
N PRO A 350 6.60 -0.80 -7.36
CA PRO A 350 8.01 -0.93 -7.67
C PRO A 350 8.75 0.38 -7.41
N GLN A 351 9.90 0.30 -6.77
CA GLN A 351 10.71 1.44 -6.34
C GLN A 351 11.48 2.01 -7.54
N LEU A 352 10.83 2.89 -8.33
CA LEU A 352 11.42 3.49 -9.54
C LEU A 352 12.17 4.77 -9.21
N TYR A 353 13.26 4.64 -8.43
CA TYR A 353 13.98 5.77 -7.83
C TYR A 353 15.07 6.36 -8.75
N TRP A 354 14.85 6.33 -10.06
CA TRP A 354 15.73 6.88 -11.08
C TRP A 354 15.02 7.95 -11.90
N ARG A 355 15.82 8.85 -12.48
CA ARG A 355 15.29 9.95 -13.29
C ARG A 355 14.95 9.48 -14.71
N GLU A 356 14.05 10.22 -15.32
CA GLU A 356 13.85 10.17 -16.76
C GLU A 356 15.17 10.48 -17.49
N GLY A 357 15.48 9.70 -18.56
CA GLY A 357 16.71 9.81 -19.32
C GLY A 357 17.98 9.32 -18.62
N SER A 358 17.89 8.66 -17.46
CA SER A 358 19.03 7.97 -16.84
C SER A 358 19.22 6.57 -17.44
N PRO A 359 20.33 5.86 -17.18
CA PRO A 359 20.49 4.47 -17.62
C PRO A 359 19.36 3.53 -17.14
N GLN A 360 18.76 3.83 -15.98
CA GLN A 360 17.59 3.14 -15.42
C GLN A 360 16.31 3.96 -15.66
N ASP A 361 16.13 4.44 -16.85
CA ASP A 361 15.10 5.35 -17.29
C ASP A 361 13.70 5.07 -16.70
N TYR A 362 13.09 6.08 -16.08
CA TYR A 362 11.81 5.93 -15.38
C TYR A 362 10.69 5.47 -16.30
N SER A 363 10.52 6.09 -17.48
CA SER A 363 9.45 5.73 -18.43
C SER A 363 9.59 4.31 -18.95
N THR A 364 10.82 3.87 -19.21
CA THR A 364 11.13 2.51 -19.61
C THR A 364 10.72 1.50 -18.52
N LEU A 365 11.09 1.76 -17.28
CA LEU A 365 10.72 0.89 -16.15
C LEU A 365 9.22 0.89 -15.87
N ALA A 366 8.59 2.06 -15.81
CA ALA A 366 7.15 2.17 -15.55
C ALA A 366 6.34 1.44 -16.63
N THR A 367 6.71 1.60 -17.90
CA THR A 367 6.10 0.89 -19.03
C THR A 367 6.30 -0.62 -18.91
N TRP A 368 7.52 -1.06 -18.57
CA TRP A 368 7.84 -2.48 -18.39
C TRP A 368 6.97 -3.14 -17.31
N TRP A 369 6.78 -2.48 -16.17
CA TRP A 369 5.92 -2.97 -15.09
C TRP A 369 4.43 -2.98 -15.50
N ALA A 370 3.97 -1.92 -16.16
CA ALA A 370 2.60 -1.81 -16.65
C ALA A 370 2.24 -2.92 -17.66
N MET A 371 3.14 -3.22 -18.59
CA MET A 371 2.96 -4.30 -19.58
C MET A 371 2.90 -5.70 -18.96
N ARG A 372 3.41 -5.90 -17.74
CA ARG A 372 3.36 -7.18 -17.01
C ARG A 372 2.15 -7.32 -16.12
N ASN A 373 1.33 -6.29 -16.01
CA ASN A 373 0.11 -6.32 -15.22
C ASN A 373 -1.03 -7.08 -15.93
N MET A 374 -0.79 -8.35 -16.27
CA MET A 374 -1.75 -9.20 -16.96
C MET A 374 -2.86 -9.70 -16.02
N GLY A 375 -2.64 -9.66 -14.71
CA GLY A 375 -3.60 -10.08 -13.67
C GLY A 375 -4.62 -9.00 -13.28
N GLY A 376 -4.63 -7.82 -13.92
CA GLY A 376 -5.54 -6.72 -13.59
C GLY A 376 -5.35 -6.17 -12.17
N ARG A 377 -4.13 -6.26 -11.63
CA ARG A 377 -3.76 -5.68 -10.34
C ARG A 377 -3.44 -4.21 -10.49
N HIS A 378 -3.37 -3.48 -9.36
CA HIS A 378 -2.97 -2.09 -9.41
C HIS A 378 -1.45 -1.94 -9.44
N LEU A 379 -0.97 -0.93 -10.14
CA LEU A 379 0.42 -0.52 -10.15
C LEU A 379 0.52 0.90 -9.59
N PHE A 380 1.36 1.07 -8.56
CA PHE A 380 1.61 2.36 -7.91
C PHE A 380 3.12 2.64 -7.86
N PRO A 381 3.76 3.05 -8.98
CA PRO A 381 5.20 3.30 -9.00
C PRO A 381 5.67 4.17 -7.85
N GLY A 382 6.79 3.79 -7.24
CA GLY A 382 7.44 4.56 -6.19
C GLY A 382 8.25 5.71 -6.77
N HIS A 383 8.02 6.93 -6.28
CA HIS A 383 8.75 8.15 -6.68
C HIS A 383 9.70 8.60 -5.57
N ALA A 384 10.96 8.87 -5.90
CA ALA A 384 11.98 9.27 -4.94
C ALA A 384 11.98 10.77 -4.66
N VAL A 385 10.99 11.30 -3.94
CA VAL A 385 10.96 12.73 -3.56
C VAL A 385 12.11 13.12 -2.62
N ASN A 386 12.71 12.16 -1.91
CA ASN A 386 13.92 12.36 -1.10
C ASN A 386 15.12 12.78 -1.94
N GLN A 387 15.20 12.41 -3.20
CA GLN A 387 16.26 12.80 -4.12
C GLN A 387 16.22 14.32 -4.46
N LEU A 388 15.10 14.99 -4.21
CA LEU A 388 14.99 16.44 -4.36
C LEU A 388 16.01 17.19 -3.49
N SER A 389 16.52 16.62 -2.40
CA SER A 389 17.63 17.21 -1.63
C SER A 389 18.93 17.32 -2.44
N GLY A 390 19.11 16.47 -3.46
CA GLY A 390 20.29 16.45 -4.33
C GLY A 390 20.26 17.52 -5.43
N ALA A 391 21.42 17.97 -5.89
CA ALA A 391 21.54 19.02 -6.91
C ALA A 391 20.93 18.58 -8.27
N ASN A 392 21.01 17.30 -8.59
CA ASN A 392 20.66 16.75 -9.90
C ASN A 392 19.19 16.31 -10.05
N TRP A 393 18.34 16.56 -9.05
CA TRP A 393 16.90 16.25 -9.10
C TRP A 393 16.08 17.54 -9.11
N PRO A 394 15.66 18.02 -10.30
CA PRO A 394 14.77 19.18 -10.38
C PRO A 394 13.33 18.79 -9.94
N LEU A 395 12.57 19.76 -9.46
CA LEU A 395 11.17 19.55 -9.07
C LEU A 395 10.30 19.05 -10.23
N SER A 396 10.63 19.49 -11.47
CA SER A 396 9.95 19.04 -12.70
C SER A 396 10.05 17.53 -12.94
N GLU A 397 11.07 16.86 -12.37
CA GLU A 397 11.19 15.40 -12.49
C GLU A 397 9.99 14.68 -11.87
N ILE A 398 9.56 15.10 -10.66
CA ILE A 398 8.37 14.54 -10.01
C ILE A 398 7.11 14.78 -10.85
N GLN A 399 6.98 15.96 -11.44
CA GLN A 399 5.86 16.27 -12.34
C GLN A 399 5.86 15.37 -13.59
N THR A 400 7.03 15.13 -14.18
CA THR A 400 7.22 14.25 -15.32
C THR A 400 6.83 12.81 -14.99
N GLN A 401 7.34 12.27 -13.87
CA GLN A 401 7.06 10.91 -13.42
C GLN A 401 5.57 10.67 -13.13
N VAL A 402 4.88 11.62 -12.46
CA VAL A 402 3.43 11.56 -12.27
C VAL A 402 2.69 11.60 -13.61
N GLY A 403 3.13 12.43 -14.56
CA GLY A 403 2.56 12.49 -15.90
C GLY A 403 2.69 11.16 -16.66
N ILE A 404 3.86 10.54 -16.64
CA ILE A 404 4.12 9.23 -17.24
C ILE A 404 3.23 8.16 -16.60
N THR A 405 3.19 8.10 -15.26
CA THR A 405 2.32 7.16 -14.54
C THR A 405 0.87 7.28 -14.97
N ARG A 406 0.33 8.51 -15.03
CA ARG A 406 -1.05 8.77 -15.48
C ARG A 406 -1.30 8.32 -16.92
N SER A 407 -0.31 8.42 -17.82
CA SER A 407 -0.43 7.95 -19.21
C SER A 407 -0.59 6.43 -19.32
N LEU A 408 -0.15 5.68 -18.30
CA LEU A 408 -0.23 4.22 -18.19
C LEU A 408 -1.49 3.74 -17.42
N ALA A 409 -2.44 4.61 -17.13
CA ALA A 409 -3.63 4.28 -16.32
C ALA A 409 -4.47 3.14 -16.92
N SER A 410 -4.60 3.07 -18.25
CA SER A 410 -5.31 1.97 -18.93
C SER A 410 -4.64 0.61 -18.75
N GLN A 411 -3.38 0.57 -18.30
CA GLN A 411 -2.60 -0.63 -17.99
C GLN A 411 -2.50 -0.89 -16.48
N GLY A 412 -3.33 -0.21 -15.67
CA GLY A 412 -3.43 -0.41 -14.23
C GLY A 412 -2.49 0.46 -13.38
N ALA A 413 -1.73 1.40 -13.97
CA ALA A 413 -0.96 2.39 -13.22
C ALA A 413 -1.91 3.49 -12.70
N LEU A 414 -2.54 3.23 -11.55
CA LEU A 414 -3.65 4.03 -11.02
C LEU A 414 -3.23 4.95 -9.87
N GLY A 415 -2.01 5.45 -9.90
CA GLY A 415 -1.47 6.35 -8.90
C GLY A 415 -0.01 6.07 -8.59
N ALA A 416 0.53 6.70 -7.57
CA ALA A 416 1.93 6.59 -7.17
C ALA A 416 2.09 6.69 -5.65
N ILE A 417 3.25 6.23 -5.14
CA ILE A 417 3.63 6.38 -3.74
C ILE A 417 4.96 7.14 -3.68
N HIS A 418 5.02 8.18 -2.85
CA HIS A 418 6.17 9.08 -2.76
C HIS A 418 7.08 8.72 -1.57
N PHE A 419 8.36 8.48 -1.82
CA PHE A 419 9.36 8.22 -0.80
C PHE A 419 10.15 9.49 -0.52
N ARG A 420 10.00 10.16 0.65
CA ARG A 420 9.24 9.86 1.87
C ARG A 420 8.65 11.15 2.49
N ALA A 421 7.81 11.01 3.49
CA ALA A 421 6.95 12.06 4.05
C ALA A 421 7.69 13.33 4.53
N ALA A 422 8.84 13.21 5.18
CA ALA A 422 9.58 14.37 5.70
C ALA A 422 9.95 15.38 4.60
N PHE A 423 10.23 14.92 3.36
CA PHE A 423 10.59 15.82 2.26
C PHE A 423 9.40 16.62 1.75
N ILE A 424 8.20 16.03 1.80
CA ILE A 424 6.95 16.71 1.45
C ILE A 424 6.57 17.69 2.58
N ALA A 425 6.60 17.25 3.83
CA ALA A 425 6.29 18.08 4.99
C ALA A 425 7.20 19.32 5.10
N ASN A 426 8.47 19.18 4.72
CA ASN A 426 9.46 20.27 4.71
C ASN A 426 9.44 21.11 3.42
N ASP A 427 8.50 20.83 2.51
CA ASP A 427 8.38 21.49 1.20
C ASP A 427 9.70 21.55 0.41
N THR A 428 10.45 20.45 0.42
CA THR A 428 11.77 20.37 -0.21
C THR A 428 11.68 20.76 -1.69
N LYS A 429 12.37 21.81 -2.10
CA LYS A 429 12.30 22.43 -3.43
C LYS A 429 10.89 22.83 -3.89
N GLY A 430 9.91 22.95 -2.98
CA GLY A 430 8.53 23.32 -3.34
C GLY A 430 7.64 22.13 -3.73
N VAL A 431 7.99 20.90 -3.35
CA VAL A 431 7.22 19.69 -3.72
C VAL A 431 5.83 19.66 -3.09
N HIS A 432 5.67 20.15 -1.85
CA HIS A 432 4.36 20.28 -1.22
C HIS A 432 3.47 21.24 -2.02
N GLY A 433 4.01 22.41 -2.36
CA GLY A 433 3.32 23.39 -3.19
C GLY A 433 2.96 22.85 -4.59
N LEU A 434 3.85 22.06 -5.21
CA LEU A 434 3.57 21.39 -6.50
C LEU A 434 2.39 20.42 -6.38
N PHE A 435 2.35 19.60 -5.34
CA PHE A 435 1.24 18.66 -5.12
C PHE A 435 -0.06 19.43 -4.87
N LYS A 436 -0.11 20.30 -3.88
CA LYS A 436 -1.28 21.05 -3.48
C LYS A 436 -1.91 21.88 -4.61
N ASN A 437 -1.08 22.61 -5.35
CA ASN A 437 -1.56 23.63 -6.28
C ASN A 437 -1.63 23.16 -7.74
N THR A 438 -1.01 21.99 -8.05
CA THR A 438 -0.89 21.54 -9.45
C THR A 438 -1.30 20.09 -9.62
N LEU A 439 -0.51 19.13 -9.07
CA LEU A 439 -0.69 17.71 -9.38
C LEU A 439 -1.92 17.12 -8.70
N TYR A 440 -2.20 17.53 -7.46
CA TYR A 440 -3.27 17.01 -6.60
C TYR A 440 -4.25 18.11 -6.14
N ALA A 441 -4.31 19.22 -6.87
CA ALA A 441 -5.17 20.36 -6.56
C ALA A 441 -6.68 20.02 -6.49
N LYS A 442 -7.13 19.00 -7.21
CA LYS A 442 -8.49 18.46 -7.10
C LYS A 442 -8.46 17.13 -6.36
N PRO A 443 -9.42 16.87 -5.45
CA PRO A 443 -9.50 15.59 -4.74
C PRO A 443 -9.67 14.40 -5.70
N ALA A 444 -9.21 13.23 -5.26
CA ALA A 444 -9.45 11.95 -5.91
C ALA A 444 -9.70 10.88 -4.85
N LEU A 445 -10.49 9.86 -5.19
CA LEU A 445 -10.65 8.67 -4.37
C LEU A 445 -9.56 7.63 -4.75
N PRO A 446 -9.08 6.82 -3.82
CA PRO A 446 -8.28 5.64 -4.17
C PRO A 446 -9.03 4.72 -5.14
N PRO A 447 -8.33 3.94 -5.98
CA PRO A 447 -8.96 2.95 -6.85
C PRO A 447 -9.74 1.90 -6.07
N VAL A 448 -10.81 1.39 -6.64
CA VAL A 448 -11.58 0.28 -6.04
C VAL A 448 -10.70 -0.96 -5.96
N LEU A 449 -10.78 -1.72 -4.87
CA LEU A 449 -10.02 -2.96 -4.67
C LEU A 449 -10.20 -3.92 -5.86
N PRO A 450 -9.13 -4.46 -6.46
CA PRO A 450 -9.22 -5.18 -7.73
C PRO A 450 -9.81 -6.59 -7.62
N ARG A 451 -9.96 -7.14 -6.41
CA ARG A 451 -10.55 -8.47 -6.17
C ARG A 451 -12.05 -8.44 -6.39
N ALA A 452 -12.56 -9.39 -7.17
CA ALA A 452 -14.00 -9.53 -7.39
C ALA A 452 -14.75 -9.75 -6.06
N GLY A 453 -15.83 -8.98 -5.86
CA GLY A 453 -16.65 -9.08 -4.65
C GLY A 453 -16.06 -8.47 -3.37
N ALA A 454 -14.81 -8.05 -3.38
CA ALA A 454 -14.17 -7.47 -2.19
C ALA A 454 -14.68 -6.07 -1.82
N SER A 455 -15.37 -5.39 -2.74
CA SER A 455 -15.95 -4.09 -2.49
C SER A 455 -17.36 -4.00 -3.07
N VAL A 456 -18.33 -3.85 -2.17
CA VAL A 456 -19.75 -3.62 -2.50
C VAL A 456 -20.10 -2.19 -2.07
N ALA A 457 -20.81 -1.45 -2.91
CA ALA A 457 -21.24 -0.09 -2.58
C ALA A 457 -22.15 -0.10 -1.34
N PRO A 458 -21.92 0.77 -0.35
CA PRO A 458 -22.80 0.90 0.80
C PRO A 458 -24.17 1.44 0.40
N ALA A 459 -25.13 1.36 1.32
CA ALA A 459 -26.38 2.11 1.17
C ALA A 459 -26.08 3.63 1.10
N VAL A 460 -26.96 4.37 0.42
CA VAL A 460 -26.86 5.83 0.33
C VAL A 460 -26.94 6.50 1.70
N PRO A 461 -26.20 7.60 1.93
CA PRO A 461 -26.16 8.26 3.23
C PRO A 461 -27.44 9.02 3.56
N PHE A 462 -27.66 9.25 4.85
CA PHE A 462 -28.64 10.21 5.34
C PHE A 462 -28.02 11.61 5.43
N LEU A 463 -28.77 12.62 5.00
CA LEU A 463 -28.34 14.01 4.97
C LEU A 463 -29.25 14.86 5.87
N ASN A 464 -28.66 15.76 6.67
CA ASN A 464 -29.39 16.75 7.48
C ASN A 464 -28.70 18.12 7.36
N LEU A 465 -29.36 19.08 6.73
CA LEU A 465 -28.86 20.44 6.59
C LEU A 465 -29.27 21.29 7.80
N VAL A 466 -28.30 21.78 8.55
CA VAL A 466 -28.49 22.58 9.76
C VAL A 466 -28.02 24.01 9.51
N GLY A 467 -28.83 25.00 9.88
CA GLY A 467 -28.48 26.41 9.74
C GLY A 467 -28.20 26.88 8.32
N GLY A 468 -28.64 26.13 7.31
CA GLY A 468 -28.49 26.47 5.90
C GLY A 468 -27.08 26.25 5.30
N SER A 469 -26.09 25.83 6.09
CA SER A 469 -24.71 25.66 5.60
C SER A 469 -23.95 24.47 6.18
N ALA A 470 -24.34 23.94 7.33
CA ALA A 470 -23.72 22.75 7.92
C ALA A 470 -24.51 21.50 7.49
N LEU A 471 -23.89 20.65 6.66
CA LEU A 471 -24.48 19.40 6.19
C LEU A 471 -23.95 18.23 6.99
N TRP A 472 -24.77 17.69 7.87
CA TRP A 472 -24.47 16.49 8.65
C TRP A 472 -24.81 15.24 7.85
N VAL A 473 -23.91 14.29 7.86
CA VAL A 473 -24.00 13.05 7.07
C VAL A 473 -23.74 11.84 7.95
N THR A 474 -24.61 10.84 7.85
CA THR A 474 -24.46 9.55 8.55
C THR A 474 -24.75 8.40 7.57
N SER A 475 -24.25 7.21 7.88
CA SER A 475 -24.55 6.01 7.11
C SER A 475 -25.57 5.12 7.82
N PRO A 476 -26.55 4.52 7.11
CA PRO A 476 -27.36 3.45 7.64
C PRO A 476 -26.56 2.14 7.81
N GLN A 477 -25.34 2.06 7.23
CA GLN A 477 -24.43 0.93 7.28
C GLN A 477 -23.03 1.40 7.72
N PRO A 478 -22.82 1.88 8.96
CA PRO A 478 -21.55 2.48 9.38
C PRO A 478 -20.37 1.51 9.27
N GLN A 479 -20.57 0.21 9.49
CA GLN A 479 -19.52 -0.80 9.38
C GLN A 479 -19.06 -1.04 7.93
N ALA A 480 -19.94 -0.84 6.94
CA ALA A 480 -19.62 -0.97 5.53
C ALA A 480 -19.10 0.33 4.90
N THR A 481 -19.27 1.47 5.59
CA THR A 481 -18.89 2.79 5.09
C THR A 481 -17.55 3.22 5.67
N ARG A 482 -16.60 3.50 4.79
CA ARG A 482 -15.30 4.08 5.17
C ARG A 482 -15.33 5.59 5.13
N PHE A 483 -15.82 6.16 4.01
CA PHE A 483 -15.81 7.60 3.78
C PHE A 483 -17.15 8.10 3.24
N PHE A 484 -17.33 9.42 3.31
CA PHE A 484 -18.34 10.17 2.57
C PHE A 484 -17.67 11.12 1.62
N ALA A 485 -18.17 11.20 0.38
CA ALA A 485 -17.67 12.07 -0.66
C ALA A 485 -18.70 13.15 -0.99
N LEU A 486 -18.32 14.41 -0.85
CA LEU A 486 -19.14 15.58 -1.15
C LEU A 486 -18.87 16.06 -2.57
N TYR A 487 -19.91 16.20 -3.36
CA TYR A 487 -19.87 16.70 -4.74
C TYR A 487 -20.66 17.99 -4.89
N LYS A 488 -20.17 18.87 -5.76
CA LYS A 488 -20.89 20.06 -6.22
C LYS A 488 -21.34 19.88 -7.67
N GLU A 489 -22.59 20.23 -7.98
CA GLU A 489 -23.06 20.30 -9.35
C GLU A 489 -22.46 21.55 -10.03
N VAL A 490 -21.59 21.35 -11.01
CA VAL A 490 -20.92 22.43 -11.76
C VAL A 490 -21.65 22.80 -13.03
N SER A 491 -22.41 21.87 -13.58
CA SER A 491 -23.40 22.06 -14.64
C SER A 491 -24.45 20.95 -14.54
N ALA A 492 -25.59 21.05 -15.20
CA ALA A 492 -26.69 20.09 -15.07
C ALA A 492 -26.23 18.64 -15.23
N GLY A 493 -26.31 17.87 -14.15
CA GLY A 493 -25.89 16.46 -14.06
C GLY A 493 -24.37 16.22 -14.05
N GLN A 494 -23.55 17.26 -14.03
CA GLN A 494 -22.08 17.17 -13.94
C GLN A 494 -21.63 17.48 -12.51
N TRP A 495 -21.00 16.49 -11.88
CA TRP A 495 -20.60 16.53 -10.48
C TRP A 495 -19.08 16.60 -10.34
N GLU A 496 -18.59 17.49 -9.49
CA GLU A 496 -17.17 17.61 -9.16
C GLU A 496 -16.95 17.28 -7.67
N LEU A 497 -16.07 16.32 -7.39
CA LEU A 497 -15.67 15.97 -6.03
C LEU A 497 -15.01 17.16 -5.36
N GLN A 498 -15.49 17.55 -4.18
CA GLN A 498 -14.98 18.68 -3.40
C GLN A 498 -14.23 18.25 -2.17
N GLN A 499 -14.74 17.25 -1.44
CA GLN A 499 -14.17 16.82 -0.17
C GLN A 499 -14.52 15.37 0.14
N VAL A 500 -13.61 14.70 0.87
CA VAL A 500 -13.81 13.35 1.43
C VAL A 500 -13.57 13.42 2.93
N LYS A 501 -14.44 12.82 3.72
CA LYS A 501 -14.29 12.68 5.18
C LYS A 501 -14.73 11.29 5.62
N GLY A 502 -14.12 10.78 6.70
CA GLY A 502 -14.50 9.53 7.35
C GLY A 502 -14.91 9.73 8.79
N GLY A 503 -15.72 8.79 9.27
CA GLY A 503 -16.26 8.79 10.63
C GLY A 503 -17.71 8.30 10.67
N ALA A 504 -18.22 7.97 11.85
CA ALA A 504 -19.60 7.52 12.02
C ALA A 504 -20.61 8.60 11.62
N MET A 505 -20.26 9.86 11.86
CA MET A 505 -20.96 11.05 11.46
C MET A 505 -19.95 12.11 11.06
N VAL A 506 -20.17 12.75 9.91
CA VAL A 506 -19.32 13.84 9.42
C VAL A 506 -20.15 15.07 9.15
N ASP A 507 -19.52 16.24 9.19
CA ASP A 507 -20.10 17.52 8.80
C ASP A 507 -19.37 18.07 7.57
N PHE A 508 -20.11 18.61 6.62
CA PHE A 508 -19.54 19.39 5.51
C PHE A 508 -20.08 20.81 5.58
N ILE A 509 -19.25 21.79 5.24
CA ILE A 509 -19.70 23.15 5.06
C ILE A 509 -20.04 23.33 3.59
N VAL A 510 -21.30 23.66 3.33
CA VAL A 510 -21.85 23.87 1.98
C VAL A 510 -22.34 25.30 1.81
N SER A 511 -22.22 25.84 0.61
CA SER A 511 -22.75 27.15 0.22
C SER A 511 -23.97 26.96 -0.66
N ARG A 512 -24.65 28.09 -0.99
CA ARG A 512 -25.74 28.10 -1.98
C ARG A 512 -25.36 27.31 -3.23
N GLY A 513 -26.25 26.43 -3.67
CA GLY A 513 -26.03 25.58 -4.85
C GLY A 513 -26.57 24.18 -4.69
N THR A 514 -26.29 23.35 -5.70
CA THR A 514 -26.69 21.94 -5.70
C THR A 514 -25.50 21.04 -5.34
N TRP A 515 -25.72 20.15 -4.40
CA TRP A 515 -24.73 19.24 -3.85
C TRP A 515 -25.21 17.81 -3.90
N ALA A 516 -24.29 16.86 -3.83
CA ALA A 516 -24.61 15.46 -3.61
C ALA A 516 -23.59 14.84 -2.67
N VAL A 517 -24.01 13.83 -1.89
CA VAL A 517 -23.11 13.06 -1.04
C VAL A 517 -23.31 11.58 -1.33
N SER A 518 -22.22 10.88 -1.55
CA SER A 518 -22.15 9.42 -1.64
C SER A 518 -21.44 8.81 -0.42
N ALA A 519 -21.66 7.53 -0.18
CA ALA A 519 -20.95 6.71 0.78
C ALA A 519 -19.95 5.80 0.04
N ILE A 520 -18.73 5.68 0.59
CA ILE A 520 -17.62 4.90 0.04
C ILE A 520 -17.36 3.71 0.95
N ALA A 521 -17.35 2.50 0.37
CA ALA A 521 -17.00 1.28 1.08
C ALA A 521 -15.51 1.23 1.46
N ARG A 522 -15.15 0.34 2.42
CA ARG A 522 -13.75 0.05 2.78
C ARG A 522 -12.90 -0.38 1.57
N GLY A 523 -13.44 -1.15 0.63
CA GLY A 523 -12.74 -1.51 -0.61
C GLY A 523 -12.87 -0.48 -1.74
N GLY A 524 -13.45 0.71 -1.49
CA GLY A 524 -13.50 1.83 -2.41
C GLY A 524 -14.74 1.91 -3.31
N ALA A 525 -15.68 0.93 -3.29
CA ALA A 525 -16.92 1.03 -4.05
C ALA A 525 -17.80 2.17 -3.54
N GLU A 526 -18.49 2.87 -4.44
CA GLU A 526 -19.21 4.10 -4.18
C GLU A 526 -20.71 3.94 -4.41
N SER A 527 -21.54 4.42 -3.47
CA SER A 527 -23.00 4.47 -3.62
C SER A 527 -23.42 5.56 -4.62
N GLN A 528 -24.69 5.56 -5.01
CA GLN A 528 -25.28 6.74 -5.61
C GLN A 528 -25.19 7.94 -4.65
N GLY A 529 -25.13 9.15 -5.20
CA GLY A 529 -25.17 10.39 -4.44
C GLY A 529 -26.61 10.77 -4.06
N VAL A 530 -26.81 11.20 -2.82
CA VAL A 530 -28.05 11.83 -2.38
C VAL A 530 -27.96 13.32 -2.67
N LYS A 531 -28.86 13.82 -3.54
CA LYS A 531 -28.88 15.22 -4.00
C LYS A 531 -29.51 16.13 -2.95
N LEU A 532 -28.90 17.29 -2.72
CA LEU A 532 -29.39 18.37 -1.85
C LEU A 532 -29.29 19.72 -2.58
N VAL A 533 -30.32 20.55 -2.49
CA VAL A 533 -30.28 21.94 -2.92
C VAL A 533 -30.19 22.85 -1.70
N VAL A 534 -29.13 23.64 -1.64
CA VAL A 534 -28.93 24.68 -0.61
C VAL A 534 -29.40 26.03 -1.20
N PRO A 535 -30.43 26.66 -0.63
CA PRO A 535 -31.06 27.85 -1.19
C PRO A 535 -30.19 29.12 -1.18
#